data_4b906a6be828719b9fcd76c9b46b0175
#
_entry.id   4b906a6be828719b9fcd76c9b46b0175
#
_cell.length_a   1.000
_cell.length_b   1.000
_cell.length_c   1.000
_cell.angle_alpha   90.00
_cell.angle_beta   90.00
_cell.angle_gamma   90.00
#
_symmetry.space_group_name_H-M   'P 1'
#
loop_
_entity.id
_entity.type
_entity.pdbx_description
1 polymer ?
#
loop_
_entity_poly.entity_id
_entity_poly.type
_entity_poly.pdbx_seq_one_letter_code
_entity_poly.pdbx_strand_id
1 'polypeptide(L)'
;MKTVHKSVLIWYRPEEMFALVIDVARYPEFLPWCDHAAVVEADGTGMTAEIGISFGGIRQVFLTRNDHVAGRQVGMTLVKGPFSRLDGQWNFIPLGDGGERACRVDLTLNYGFDNAA
;
A
#
# COMPACT_ATOMS: atom_id res chain seq x y z
N MET A 1 18.63 0.92 -5.61
CA MET A 1 17.38 0.47 -4.99
C MET A 1 17.36 0.89 -3.53
N LYS A 2 16.19 1.30 -3.07
CA LYS A 2 15.99 1.73 -1.68
C LYS A 2 14.93 0.84 -1.02
N THR A 3 15.08 0.64 0.28
CA THR A 3 14.12 -0.09 1.09
C THR A 3 13.64 0.81 2.23
N VAL A 4 12.32 0.90 2.37
CA VAL A 4 11.67 1.58 3.49
C VAL A 4 11.01 0.51 4.34
N HIS A 5 11.26 0.57 5.63
CA HIS A 5 10.60 -0.30 6.60
C HIS A 5 10.02 0.55 7.72
N LYS A 6 8.73 0.45 7.95
CA LYS A 6 8.01 1.16 9.00
C LYS A 6 7.18 0.19 9.80
N SER A 7 7.12 0.41 11.09
CA SER A 7 6.33 -0.41 12.00
C SER A 7 5.67 0.49 13.05
N VAL A 8 4.40 0.27 13.30
CA VAL A 8 3.64 1.06 14.27
C VAL A 8 2.67 0.17 15.04
N LEU A 9 2.53 0.46 16.33
CA LEU A 9 1.50 -0.14 17.18
C LEU A 9 0.30 0.80 17.19
N ILE A 10 -0.89 0.26 16.96
CA ILE A 10 -2.07 1.09 16.80
C ILE A 10 -3.29 0.42 17.47
N TRP A 11 -4.19 1.24 18.04
CA TRP A 11 -5.37 0.80 18.79
C TRP A 11 -6.55 0.54 17.85
N TYR A 12 -6.31 -0.28 16.83
CA TYR A 12 -7.31 -0.77 15.88
C TYR A 12 -7.04 -2.23 15.61
N ARG A 13 -8.07 -2.97 15.22
CA ARG A 13 -7.92 -4.39 14.87
C ARG A 13 -7.16 -4.53 13.55
N PRO A 14 -6.46 -5.66 13.35
CA PRO A 14 -5.81 -5.92 12.05
C PRO A 14 -6.79 -5.80 10.88
N GLU A 15 -8.01 -6.29 11.04
CA GLU A 15 -9.05 -6.24 10.00
C GLU A 15 -9.47 -4.81 9.68
N GLU A 16 -9.49 -3.93 10.69
CA GLU A 16 -9.81 -2.51 10.49
C GLU A 16 -8.73 -1.81 9.67
N MET A 17 -7.47 -2.08 10.01
CA MET A 17 -6.35 -1.49 9.28
C MET A 17 -6.21 -2.05 7.87
N PHE A 18 -6.44 -3.34 7.70
CA PHE A 18 -6.50 -3.97 6.39
C PHE A 18 -7.57 -3.30 5.51
N ALA A 19 -8.78 -3.11 6.05
CA ALA A 19 -9.87 -2.48 5.32
C ALA A 19 -9.51 -1.06 4.86
N LEU A 20 -8.79 -0.32 5.69
CA LEU A 20 -8.33 1.02 5.34
C LEU A 20 -7.33 1.00 4.19
N VAL A 21 -6.38 0.08 4.24
CA VAL A 21 -5.31 -0.02 3.23
C VAL A 21 -5.82 -0.50 1.88
N ILE A 22 -6.81 -1.38 1.85
CA ILE A 22 -7.38 -1.84 0.58
C ILE A 22 -8.40 -0.86 -0.01
N ASP A 23 -8.83 0.15 0.73
CA ASP A 23 -9.78 1.16 0.26
C ASP A 23 -9.04 2.24 -0.55
N VAL A 24 -8.47 1.82 -1.65
CA VAL A 24 -7.54 2.60 -2.48
C VAL A 24 -8.20 3.88 -3.02
N ALA A 25 -9.47 3.79 -3.44
CA ALA A 25 -10.16 4.93 -4.05
C ALA A 25 -10.28 6.14 -3.10
N ARG A 26 -10.12 5.93 -1.80
CA ARG A 26 -10.21 6.99 -0.79
C ARG A 26 -8.86 7.59 -0.42
N TYR A 27 -7.77 7.09 -0.96
CA TYR A 27 -6.43 7.60 -0.62
C TYR A 27 -6.29 9.11 -0.76
N PRO A 28 -6.83 9.77 -1.81
CA PRO A 28 -6.72 11.23 -1.91
C PRO A 28 -7.39 11.99 -0.77
N GLU A 29 -8.31 11.37 -0.05
CA GLU A 29 -9.01 12.02 1.06
C GLU A 29 -8.12 12.24 2.29
N PHE A 30 -7.06 11.44 2.44
CA PHE A 30 -6.22 11.53 3.64
C PHE A 30 -4.71 11.48 3.37
N LEU A 31 -4.28 11.22 2.14
CA LEU A 31 -2.85 11.26 1.77
C LEU A 31 -2.61 12.50 0.91
N PRO A 32 -1.98 13.55 1.47
CA PRO A 32 -1.87 14.83 0.75
C PRO A 32 -1.02 14.76 -0.52
N TRP A 33 -0.13 13.77 -0.63
CA TRP A 33 0.70 13.56 -1.81
C TRP A 33 0.01 12.69 -2.87
N CYS A 34 -1.15 12.14 -2.59
CA CYS A 34 -1.92 11.32 -3.51
C CYS A 34 -3.07 12.14 -4.07
N ASP A 35 -3.03 12.47 -5.34
CA ASP A 35 -4.06 13.29 -5.98
C ASP A 35 -5.08 12.47 -6.78
N HIS A 36 -4.80 11.19 -6.99
CA HIS A 36 -5.67 10.29 -7.72
C HIS A 36 -5.45 8.85 -7.25
N ALA A 37 -6.53 8.13 -7.09
CA ALA A 37 -6.46 6.69 -6.82
C ALA A 37 -7.72 6.02 -7.34
N ALA A 38 -7.56 4.89 -8.03
CA ALA A 38 -8.68 4.16 -8.59
C ALA A 38 -8.39 2.67 -8.62
N VAL A 39 -9.42 1.86 -8.42
CA VAL A 39 -9.34 0.42 -8.64
C VAL A 39 -9.66 0.18 -10.11
N VAL A 40 -8.67 -0.30 -10.86
CA VAL A 40 -8.81 -0.57 -12.29
C VAL A 40 -9.48 -1.92 -12.52
N GLU A 41 -9.12 -2.90 -11.71
CA GLU A 41 -9.65 -4.26 -11.79
C GLU A 41 -9.56 -4.89 -10.42
N ALA A 42 -10.56 -5.70 -10.07
CA ALA A 42 -10.58 -6.41 -8.79
C ALA A 42 -11.10 -7.84 -9.00
N ASP A 43 -10.58 -8.76 -8.21
CA ASP A 43 -11.01 -10.15 -8.20
C ASP A 43 -11.01 -10.67 -6.76
N GLY A 44 -11.23 -11.98 -6.58
CA GLY A 44 -11.30 -12.58 -5.25
C GLY A 44 -9.99 -12.64 -4.50
N THR A 45 -8.85 -12.34 -5.14
CA THR A 45 -7.52 -12.41 -4.52
C THR A 45 -6.86 -11.05 -4.35
N GLY A 46 -7.42 -10.00 -4.95
CA GLY A 46 -6.82 -8.67 -4.85
C GLY A 46 -7.32 -7.72 -5.92
N MET A 47 -6.47 -6.77 -6.29
CA MET A 47 -6.84 -5.73 -7.24
C MET A 47 -5.63 -5.19 -7.99
N THR A 48 -5.91 -4.56 -9.14
CA THR A 48 -4.96 -3.68 -9.81
C THR A 48 -5.41 -2.25 -9.52
N ALA A 49 -4.50 -1.46 -8.97
CA ALA A 49 -4.79 -0.10 -8.54
C ALA A 49 -3.93 0.90 -9.31
N GLU A 50 -4.54 2.04 -9.63
CA GLU A 50 -3.85 3.17 -10.24
C GLU A 50 -3.69 4.27 -9.21
N ILE A 51 -2.47 4.73 -8.99
CA ILE A 51 -2.15 5.74 -7.98
C ILE A 51 -1.47 6.92 -8.68
N GLY A 52 -1.98 8.12 -8.41
CA GLY A 52 -1.35 9.36 -8.84
C GLY A 52 -0.70 10.03 -7.64
N ILE A 53 0.58 10.34 -7.76
CA ILE A 53 1.31 11.07 -6.74
C ILE A 53 1.70 12.44 -7.27
N SER A 54 1.60 13.43 -6.41
CA SER A 54 1.97 14.81 -6.72
C SER A 54 2.92 15.29 -5.63
N PHE A 55 4.12 15.63 -6.03
CA PHE A 55 5.16 16.01 -5.10
C PHE A 55 6.10 17.04 -5.73
N GLY A 56 6.24 18.20 -5.10
CA GLY A 56 7.16 19.22 -5.57
C GLY A 56 6.88 19.70 -6.98
N GLY A 57 5.62 19.74 -7.42
CA GLY A 57 5.23 20.16 -8.75
C GLY A 57 5.35 19.06 -9.81
N ILE A 58 5.83 17.90 -9.44
CA ILE A 58 5.95 16.75 -10.34
C ILE A 58 4.78 15.79 -10.05
N ARG A 59 4.12 15.35 -11.11
CA ARG A 59 3.02 14.40 -11.01
C ARG A 59 3.37 13.12 -11.77
N GLN A 60 3.20 11.99 -11.09
CA GLN A 60 3.43 10.67 -11.66
C GLN A 60 2.24 9.76 -11.39
N VAL A 61 1.96 8.88 -12.33
CA VAL A 61 0.90 7.87 -12.20
C VAL A 61 1.51 6.50 -12.40
N PHE A 62 1.13 5.55 -11.57
CA PHE A 62 1.62 4.19 -11.68
C PHE A 62 0.53 3.19 -11.32
N LEU A 63 0.69 1.95 -11.80
CA LEU A 63 -0.21 0.85 -11.52
C LEU A 63 0.51 -0.22 -10.71
N THR A 64 -0.18 -0.74 -9.69
CA THR A 64 0.31 -1.88 -8.93
C THR A 64 -0.72 -3.01 -8.93
N ARG A 65 -0.22 -4.23 -8.89
CA ARG A 65 -1.05 -5.39 -8.53
C ARG A 65 -0.92 -5.59 -7.03
N ASN A 66 -2.05 -5.58 -6.35
CA ASN A 66 -2.13 -5.77 -4.91
C ASN A 66 -2.79 -7.11 -4.62
N ASP A 67 -2.09 -7.99 -3.91
CA ASP A 67 -2.60 -9.30 -3.53
C ASP A 67 -2.98 -9.28 -2.06
N HIS A 68 -4.18 -9.74 -1.74
CA HIS A 68 -4.76 -9.64 -0.41
C HIS A 68 -4.79 -10.98 0.30
N VAL A 69 -4.36 -10.99 1.56
CA VAL A 69 -4.68 -12.05 2.51
C VAL A 69 -5.58 -11.40 3.57
N ALA A 70 -6.85 -11.77 3.58
CA ALA A 70 -7.89 -11.09 4.32
C ALA A 70 -7.52 -10.79 5.77
N GLY A 71 -7.55 -9.51 6.13
CA GLY A 71 -7.25 -9.05 7.48
C GLY A 71 -5.80 -9.19 7.93
N ARG A 72 -4.90 -9.64 7.08
CA ARG A 72 -3.52 -9.95 7.49
C ARG A 72 -2.44 -9.32 6.63
N GLN A 73 -2.65 -9.22 5.32
CA GLN A 73 -1.55 -8.86 4.44
C GLN A 73 -2.04 -8.24 3.13
N VAL A 74 -1.28 -7.27 2.64
CA VAL A 74 -1.41 -6.76 1.27
C VAL A 74 -0.03 -6.75 0.65
N GLY A 75 0.17 -7.54 -0.41
CA GLY A 75 1.38 -7.51 -1.21
C GLY A 75 1.18 -6.58 -2.40
N MET A 76 2.22 -5.84 -2.78
CA MET A 76 2.17 -4.89 -3.89
C MET A 76 3.31 -5.16 -4.86
N THR A 77 3.00 -5.16 -6.15
CA THR A 77 4.00 -5.32 -7.21
C THR A 77 3.69 -4.34 -8.33
N LEU A 78 4.72 -3.68 -8.84
CA LEU A 78 4.57 -2.73 -9.93
C LEU A 78 4.11 -3.44 -11.21
N VAL A 79 3.08 -2.90 -11.84
CA VAL A 79 2.64 -3.31 -13.17
C VAL A 79 3.19 -2.34 -14.21
N LYS A 80 3.08 -1.04 -13.95
CA LYS A 80 3.52 -0.01 -14.89
C LYS A 80 3.77 1.30 -14.15
N GLY A 81 4.87 1.96 -14.46
CA GLY A 81 5.16 3.26 -13.87
C GLY A 81 6.62 3.65 -14.02
N PRO A 82 7.00 4.80 -13.44
CA PRO A 82 8.32 5.39 -13.63
C PRO A 82 9.43 4.74 -12.81
N PHE A 83 9.13 3.64 -12.13
CA PHE A 83 10.11 2.94 -11.30
C PHE A 83 10.75 1.80 -12.10
N SER A 84 12.03 1.55 -11.86
CA SER A 84 12.68 0.32 -12.32
C SER A 84 12.22 -0.87 -11.49
N ARG A 85 11.87 -0.61 -10.23
CA ARG A 85 11.34 -1.60 -9.31
C ARG A 85 10.43 -0.91 -8.30
N LEU A 86 9.31 -1.54 -7.99
CA LEU A 86 8.47 -1.16 -6.87
C LEU A 86 7.73 -2.42 -6.43
N ASP A 87 8.05 -2.90 -5.23
CA ASP A 87 7.32 -3.98 -4.60
C ASP A 87 7.30 -3.76 -3.11
N GLY A 88 6.35 -4.33 -2.45
CA GLY A 88 6.24 -4.13 -1.01
C GLY A 88 5.17 -4.97 -0.39
N GLN A 89 5.01 -4.80 0.91
CA GLN A 89 4.10 -5.60 1.68
C GLN A 89 3.67 -4.89 2.94
N TRP A 90 2.37 -4.93 3.18
CA TRP A 90 1.77 -4.56 4.44
C TRP A 90 1.47 -5.83 5.22
N ASN A 91 1.80 -5.85 6.51
CA ASN A 91 1.42 -6.93 7.41
C ASN A 91 0.66 -6.32 8.60
N PHE A 92 -0.45 -6.94 8.94
CA PHE A 92 -1.33 -6.53 10.04
C PHE A 92 -1.33 -7.64 11.07
N ILE A 93 -0.62 -7.43 12.19
CA ILE A 93 -0.31 -8.48 13.16
C ILE A 93 -1.09 -8.24 14.44
N PRO A 94 -2.00 -9.15 14.81
CA PRO A 94 -2.75 -8.99 16.06
C PRO A 94 -1.80 -8.98 17.27
N LEU A 95 -2.16 -8.22 18.30
CA LEU A 95 -1.43 -8.17 19.55
C LEU A 95 -2.16 -8.97 20.62
N GLY A 96 -1.39 -9.48 21.59
CA GLY A 96 -1.93 -10.27 22.65
C GLY A 96 -2.50 -11.60 22.14
N ASP A 97 -3.66 -11.98 22.65
CA ASP A 97 -4.34 -13.22 22.28
C ASP A 97 -5.26 -13.06 21.05
N GLY A 98 -5.25 -11.88 20.42
CA GLY A 98 -6.09 -11.59 19.26
C GLY A 98 -7.48 -11.08 19.60
N GLY A 99 -7.84 -11.01 20.86
CA GLY A 99 -9.15 -10.49 21.31
C GLY A 99 -9.18 -8.98 21.49
N GLU A 100 -8.04 -8.32 21.40
CA GLU A 100 -7.90 -6.89 21.65
C GLU A 100 -8.02 -6.07 20.38
N ARG A 101 -8.54 -4.85 20.53
CA ARG A 101 -8.59 -3.89 19.43
C ARG A 101 -7.24 -3.17 19.32
N ALA A 102 -6.23 -3.93 18.89
CA ALA A 102 -4.87 -3.44 18.72
C ALA A 102 -4.12 -4.31 17.73
N CYS A 103 -3.19 -3.71 17.00
CA CYS A 103 -2.32 -4.47 16.12
C CYS A 103 -1.00 -3.75 15.89
N ARG A 104 -0.03 -4.50 15.35
CA ARG A 104 1.17 -3.91 14.76
C ARG A 104 0.99 -3.89 13.26
N VAL A 105 1.22 -2.73 12.66
CA VAL A 105 1.19 -2.57 11.20
C VAL A 105 2.63 -2.41 10.74
N ASP A 106 3.08 -3.32 9.88
CA ASP A 106 4.40 -3.26 9.27
C ASP A 106 4.25 -2.96 7.78
N LEU A 107 5.06 -2.05 7.29
CA LEU A 107 5.20 -1.77 5.86
C LEU A 107 6.65 -1.94 5.46
N THR A 108 6.89 -2.76 4.45
CA THR A 108 8.17 -2.83 3.77
C THR A 108 7.96 -2.45 2.32
N LEU A 109 8.77 -1.55 1.81
CA LEU A 109 8.67 -1.07 0.43
C LEU A 109 10.05 -1.04 -0.18
N ASN A 110 10.22 -1.73 -1.30
CA ASN A 110 11.46 -1.73 -2.10
C ASN A 110 11.19 -0.98 -3.39
N TYR A 111 12.02 0.02 -3.68
CA TYR A 111 11.83 0.78 -4.90
C TYR A 111 13.15 1.26 -5.48
N GLY A 112 13.13 1.51 -6.77
CA GLY A 112 14.22 2.11 -7.48
C GLY A 112 13.69 2.82 -8.70
N PHE A 113 14.47 3.78 -9.21
CA PHE A 113 14.13 4.47 -10.42
C PHE A 113 15.06 3.97 -11.53
N ASP A 114 14.52 3.90 -12.74
CA ASP A 114 15.34 3.63 -13.90
C ASP A 114 16.27 4.81 -14.10
N ASN A 115 17.55 4.58 -13.90
CA ASN A 115 18.57 5.62 -13.97
C ASN A 115 19.30 5.53 -15.30
N ALA A 116 18.57 5.74 -16.35
CA ALA A 116 19.09 5.66 -17.71
C ALA A 116 19.98 6.83 -18.10
N ALA A 117 20.19 7.75 -17.21
CA ALA A 117 21.02 8.93 -17.48
C ALA A 117 22.48 8.56 -17.61
#